data_d5531f80bd7faa07793714d4c966012d
#
_entry.id   d5531f80bd7faa07793714d4c966012d
#
_cell.length_a   1.000
_cell.length_b   1.000
_cell.length_c   1.000
_cell.angle_alpha   90.00
_cell.angle_beta   90.00
_cell.angle_gamma   90.00
#
_symmetry.space_group_name_H-M   'P 1'
#
loop_
_entity.id
_entity.type
_entity.pdbx_description
1 polymer ?
#
loop_
_entity_poly.entity_id
_entity_poly.type
_entity_poly.pdbx_seq_one_letter_code
_entity_poly.pdbx_strand_id
1 'polypeptide(L)'
;MTYLVLFMMFSFILGFMAVASNPSPYYAALGLVISSGFGCGMLAIFGDSFLCLILFLIYLGGMMVVFAYTAALAAERYPETWGDWSVLAYLFFYLGCLIYVGKGFIRDWNCGWFGGEELSMLEVTRGDFGVGLLYSYGGIMLFLGGWMLLLTLFVVLELTRGLSWGSLRVV
;
A
#
# COMPACT_ATOMS: atom_id res chain seq x y z
N MET A 1 7.24 -22.16 -8.30
CA MET A 1 7.56 -20.99 -7.45
C MET A 1 7.90 -19.76 -8.29
N THR A 2 8.86 -19.82 -9.24
CA THR A 2 9.28 -18.68 -10.08
C THR A 2 8.15 -17.97 -10.85
N TYR A 3 7.23 -18.73 -11.46
CA TYR A 3 6.09 -18.13 -12.18
C TYR A 3 5.13 -17.37 -11.27
N LEU A 4 4.93 -17.86 -10.04
CA LEU A 4 4.05 -17.20 -9.05
C LEU A 4 4.67 -15.89 -8.58
N VAL A 5 5.99 -15.87 -8.31
CA VAL A 5 6.71 -14.63 -7.95
C VAL A 5 6.65 -13.61 -9.08
N LEU A 6 6.90 -14.04 -10.33
CA LEU A 6 6.80 -13.16 -11.49
C LEU A 6 5.38 -12.59 -11.66
N PHE A 7 4.35 -13.39 -11.46
CA PHE A 7 2.96 -12.95 -11.53
C PHE A 7 2.65 -11.90 -10.46
N MET A 8 3.08 -12.14 -9.21
CA MET A 8 2.89 -11.20 -8.10
C MET A 8 3.65 -9.88 -8.34
N MET A 9 4.91 -9.94 -8.82
CA MET A 9 5.70 -8.79 -9.21
C MET A 9 5.01 -7.95 -10.29
N PHE A 10 4.53 -8.61 -11.34
CA PHE A 10 3.85 -7.94 -12.45
C PHE A 10 2.55 -7.28 -11.99
N SER A 11 1.75 -7.97 -11.19
CA SER A 11 0.50 -7.43 -10.64
C SER A 11 0.73 -6.27 -9.68
N PHE A 12 1.80 -6.31 -8.88
CA PHE A 12 2.23 -5.23 -8.02
C PHE A 12 2.57 -3.96 -8.82
N ILE A 13 3.36 -4.11 -9.88
CA ILE A 13 3.72 -3.00 -10.76
C ILE A 13 2.48 -2.43 -11.47
N LEU A 14 1.59 -3.29 -11.99
CA LEU A 14 0.34 -2.86 -12.60
C LEU A 14 -0.55 -2.07 -11.63
N GLY A 15 -0.61 -2.50 -10.36
CA GLY A 15 -1.35 -1.79 -9.32
C GLY A 15 -0.83 -0.36 -9.12
N PHE A 16 0.49 -0.18 -9.02
CA PHE A 16 1.07 1.17 -8.92
C PHE A 16 0.84 2.02 -10.16
N MET A 17 0.88 1.42 -11.34
CA MET A 17 0.60 2.15 -12.57
C MET A 17 -0.87 2.59 -12.64
N ALA A 18 -1.79 1.76 -12.15
CA ALA A 18 -3.20 2.12 -12.05
C ALA A 18 -3.42 3.31 -11.10
N VAL A 19 -2.65 3.38 -9.99
CA VAL A 19 -2.66 4.52 -9.07
C VAL A 19 -2.14 5.79 -9.75
N ALA A 20 -1.02 5.68 -10.48
CA ALA A 20 -0.36 6.83 -11.09
C ALA A 20 -1.14 7.40 -12.28
N SER A 21 -1.89 6.56 -13.00
CA SER A 21 -2.63 6.98 -14.20
C SER A 21 -3.98 7.62 -13.90
N ASN A 22 -4.49 7.49 -12.68
CA ASN A 22 -5.86 7.87 -12.38
C ASN A 22 -5.94 9.24 -11.67
N PRO A 23 -6.63 10.25 -12.25
CA PRO A 23 -6.80 11.56 -11.63
C PRO A 23 -7.80 11.53 -10.47
N SER A 24 -8.74 10.56 -10.42
CA SER A 24 -9.73 10.48 -9.37
C SER A 24 -9.17 9.81 -8.12
N PRO A 25 -9.28 10.43 -6.93
CA PRO A 25 -8.71 9.88 -5.70
C PRO A 25 -9.35 8.56 -5.27
N TYR A 26 -10.60 8.34 -5.62
CA TYR A 26 -11.35 7.12 -5.27
C TYR A 26 -10.75 5.88 -5.95
N TYR A 27 -10.56 5.93 -7.27
CA TYR A 27 -9.98 4.81 -8.02
C TYR A 27 -8.49 4.63 -7.74
N ALA A 28 -7.77 5.72 -7.47
CA ALA A 28 -6.38 5.66 -7.05
C ALA A 28 -6.23 4.90 -5.71
N ALA A 29 -7.10 5.19 -4.73
CA ALA A 29 -7.11 4.48 -3.46
C ALA A 29 -7.38 2.98 -3.63
N LEU A 30 -8.33 2.61 -4.51
CA LEU A 30 -8.64 1.22 -4.81
C LEU A 30 -7.46 0.50 -5.49
N GLY A 31 -6.78 1.16 -6.41
CA GLY A 31 -5.55 0.66 -7.04
C GLY A 31 -4.44 0.42 -6.02
N LEU A 32 -4.30 1.32 -5.04
CA LEU A 32 -3.30 1.20 -3.97
C LEU A 32 -3.58 0.00 -3.05
N VAL A 33 -4.84 -0.27 -2.73
CA VAL A 33 -5.24 -1.44 -1.95
C VAL A 33 -4.90 -2.74 -2.68
N ILE A 34 -5.20 -2.81 -3.98
CA ILE A 34 -4.87 -3.98 -4.80
C ILE A 34 -3.34 -4.18 -4.85
N SER A 35 -2.58 -3.11 -5.08
CA SER A 35 -1.11 -3.19 -5.12
C SER A 35 -0.54 -3.63 -3.77
N SER A 36 -1.06 -3.11 -2.65
CA SER A 36 -0.62 -3.52 -1.31
C SER A 36 -0.90 -5.00 -1.04
N GLY A 37 -2.04 -5.52 -1.53
CA GLY A 37 -2.36 -6.95 -1.43
C GLY A 37 -1.34 -7.83 -2.15
N PHE A 38 -0.93 -7.46 -3.37
CA PHE A 38 0.13 -8.18 -4.09
C PHE A 38 1.50 -8.03 -3.43
N GLY A 39 1.82 -6.86 -2.87
CA GLY A 39 3.04 -6.64 -2.09
C GLY A 39 3.10 -7.51 -0.84
N CYS A 40 1.98 -7.64 -0.12
CA CYS A 40 1.86 -8.56 1.01
C CYS A 40 2.06 -10.02 0.57
N GLY A 41 1.43 -10.42 -0.54
CA GLY A 41 1.60 -11.75 -1.09
C GLY A 41 3.05 -12.08 -1.45
N MET A 42 3.79 -11.11 -1.96
CA MET A 42 5.23 -11.27 -2.20
C MET A 42 6.02 -11.50 -0.91
N LEU A 43 5.79 -10.68 0.13
CA LEU A 43 6.45 -10.85 1.42
C LEU A 43 6.14 -12.22 2.04
N ALA A 44 4.91 -12.70 1.88
CA ALA A 44 4.53 -14.04 2.34
C ALA A 44 5.32 -15.16 1.61
N ILE A 45 5.57 -15.01 0.31
CA ILE A 45 6.36 -15.97 -0.47
C ILE A 45 7.83 -15.97 -0.02
N PHE A 46 8.37 -14.81 0.38
CA PHE A 46 9.73 -14.69 0.90
C PHE A 46 9.88 -15.12 2.37
N GLY A 47 8.80 -15.58 3.01
CA GLY A 47 8.82 -16.13 4.36
C GLY A 47 8.57 -15.12 5.49
N ASP A 48 8.48 -13.83 5.20
CA ASP A 48 8.20 -12.79 6.18
C ASP A 48 6.68 -12.69 6.47
N SER A 49 6.09 -13.77 6.99
CA SER A 49 4.65 -13.89 7.23
C SER A 49 4.12 -12.83 8.21
N PHE A 50 4.89 -12.52 9.26
CA PHE A 50 4.50 -11.52 10.27
C PHE A 50 4.46 -10.11 9.67
N LEU A 51 5.48 -9.74 8.90
CA LEU A 51 5.56 -8.43 8.26
C LEU A 51 4.47 -8.26 7.21
N CYS A 52 4.17 -9.32 6.46
CA CYS A 52 3.06 -9.39 5.52
C CYS A 52 1.72 -9.09 6.21
N LEU A 53 1.45 -9.74 7.34
CA LEU A 53 0.20 -9.59 8.08
C LEU A 53 0.05 -8.18 8.65
N ILE A 54 1.11 -7.60 9.22
CA ILE A 54 1.08 -6.21 9.71
C ILE A 54 0.83 -5.23 8.58
N LEU A 55 1.55 -5.38 7.47
CA LEU A 55 1.42 -4.49 6.32
C LEU A 55 0.00 -4.57 5.74
N PHE A 56 -0.55 -5.76 5.61
CA PHE A 56 -1.92 -5.98 5.17
C PHE A 56 -2.93 -5.32 6.12
N LEU A 57 -2.76 -5.48 7.42
CA LEU A 57 -3.64 -4.88 8.42
C LEU A 57 -3.59 -3.34 8.39
N ILE A 58 -2.40 -2.75 8.24
CA ILE A 58 -2.22 -1.30 8.19
C ILE A 58 -2.82 -0.73 6.90
N TYR A 59 -2.51 -1.32 5.74
CA TYR A 59 -3.00 -0.80 4.46
C TYR A 59 -4.49 -1.05 4.25
N LEU A 60 -4.99 -2.26 4.52
CA LEU A 60 -6.41 -2.54 4.38
C LEU A 60 -7.23 -1.96 5.55
N GLY A 61 -6.78 -2.15 6.77
CA GLY A 61 -7.54 -1.76 7.94
C GLY A 61 -7.50 -0.26 8.22
N GLY A 62 -6.31 0.34 8.22
CA GLY A 62 -6.12 1.74 8.57
C GLY A 62 -6.29 2.68 7.38
N MET A 63 -5.47 2.50 6.37
CA MET A 63 -5.36 3.43 5.26
C MET A 63 -6.59 3.42 4.34
N MET A 64 -7.13 2.25 4.01
CA MET A 64 -8.32 2.17 3.16
C MET A 64 -9.54 2.81 3.81
N VAL A 65 -9.72 2.65 5.12
CA VAL A 65 -10.84 3.26 5.84
C VAL A 65 -10.75 4.78 5.79
N VAL A 66 -9.57 5.35 6.03
CA VAL A 66 -9.35 6.81 5.95
C VAL A 66 -9.63 7.30 4.53
N PHE A 67 -9.11 6.63 3.51
CA PHE A 67 -9.37 7.00 2.11
C PHE A 67 -10.84 6.87 1.74
N ALA A 68 -11.54 5.84 2.19
CA ALA A 68 -12.97 5.67 1.94
C ALA A 68 -13.79 6.84 2.51
N TYR A 69 -13.49 7.27 3.75
CA TYR A 69 -14.17 8.41 4.35
C TYR A 69 -13.83 9.73 3.67
N THR A 70 -12.56 9.99 3.39
CA THR A 70 -12.14 11.23 2.73
C THR A 70 -12.64 11.31 1.30
N ALA A 71 -12.61 10.22 0.56
CA ALA A 71 -13.15 10.14 -0.80
C ALA A 71 -14.68 10.32 -0.81
N ALA A 72 -15.40 9.75 0.16
CA ALA A 72 -16.85 9.94 0.26
C ALA A 72 -17.23 11.39 0.57
N LEU A 73 -16.42 12.10 1.36
CA LEU A 73 -16.66 13.52 1.69
C LEU A 73 -16.27 14.47 0.55
N ALA A 74 -15.21 14.13 -0.21
CA ALA A 74 -14.69 14.94 -1.30
C ALA A 74 -15.15 14.44 -2.69
N ALA A 75 -16.14 13.54 -2.75
CA ALA A 75 -16.56 12.89 -3.98
C ALA A 75 -17.01 13.91 -5.03
N GLU A 76 -16.33 13.90 -6.15
CA GLU A 76 -16.78 14.57 -7.35
C GLU A 76 -18.03 13.86 -7.89
N ARG A 77 -18.98 14.63 -8.44
CA ARG A 77 -20.25 14.09 -8.94
C ARG A 77 -20.07 13.08 -10.09
N TYR A 78 -18.97 13.18 -10.84
CA TYR A 78 -18.64 12.34 -11.99
C TYR A 78 -17.14 12.05 -11.96
N PRO A 79 -16.67 11.07 -11.18
CA PRO A 79 -15.25 10.68 -11.18
C PRO A 79 -14.90 10.04 -12.53
N GLU A 80 -13.77 10.43 -13.11
CA GLU A 80 -13.23 9.76 -14.29
C GLU A 80 -12.93 8.30 -13.98
N THR A 81 -13.40 7.41 -14.86
CA THR A 81 -13.25 5.96 -14.68
C THR A 81 -12.01 5.45 -15.42
N TRP A 82 -11.55 4.25 -15.07
CA TRP A 82 -10.44 3.60 -15.79
C TRP A 82 -10.72 3.35 -17.28
N GLY A 83 -11.95 3.45 -17.71
CA GLY A 83 -12.36 3.31 -19.10
C GLY A 83 -12.16 4.55 -19.98
N ASP A 84 -11.80 5.69 -19.41
CA ASP A 84 -11.62 6.93 -20.16
C ASP A 84 -10.32 6.89 -20.97
N TRP A 85 -10.38 7.36 -22.21
CA TRP A 85 -9.25 7.34 -23.14
C TRP A 85 -8.00 8.04 -22.60
N SER A 86 -8.19 9.09 -21.82
CA SER A 86 -7.10 9.83 -21.18
C SER A 86 -6.33 8.96 -20.20
N VAL A 87 -7.04 8.23 -19.34
CA VAL A 87 -6.46 7.35 -18.32
C VAL A 87 -5.73 6.17 -18.95
N LEU A 88 -6.33 5.58 -20.00
CA LEU A 88 -5.69 4.52 -20.79
C LEU A 88 -4.40 4.99 -21.47
N ALA A 89 -4.40 6.20 -22.04
CA ALA A 89 -3.21 6.76 -22.67
C ALA A 89 -2.07 6.94 -21.68
N TYR A 90 -2.34 7.45 -20.48
CA TYR A 90 -1.34 7.55 -19.40
C TYR A 90 -0.83 6.19 -18.96
N LEU A 91 -1.71 5.21 -18.80
CA LEU A 91 -1.35 3.85 -18.42
C LEU A 91 -0.40 3.23 -19.46
N PHE A 92 -0.70 3.32 -20.73
CA PHE A 92 0.17 2.84 -21.80
C PHE A 92 1.50 3.61 -21.88
N PHE A 93 1.48 4.91 -21.62
CA PHE A 93 2.70 5.70 -21.58
C PHE A 93 3.64 5.23 -20.42
N TYR A 94 3.10 5.05 -19.22
CA TYR A 94 3.88 4.55 -18.08
C TYR A 94 4.39 3.13 -18.32
N LEU A 95 3.56 2.26 -18.90
CA LEU A 95 3.95 0.89 -19.24
C LEU A 95 5.09 0.87 -20.27
N GLY A 96 5.00 1.72 -21.30
CA GLY A 96 6.06 1.90 -22.29
C GLY A 96 7.37 2.41 -21.68
N CYS A 97 7.28 3.40 -20.78
CA CYS A 97 8.43 3.94 -20.06
C CYS A 97 9.09 2.87 -19.17
N LEU A 98 8.29 2.07 -18.48
CA LEU A 98 8.78 1.00 -17.61
C LEU A 98 9.46 -0.10 -18.41
N ILE A 99 8.91 -0.50 -19.56
CA ILE A 99 9.55 -1.49 -20.46
C ILE A 99 10.87 -0.93 -21.00
N TYR A 100 10.91 0.36 -21.36
CA TYR A 100 12.12 1.00 -21.87
C TYR A 100 13.25 1.02 -20.84
N VAL A 101 12.94 1.47 -19.60
CA VAL A 101 13.88 1.50 -18.48
C VAL A 101 14.25 0.09 -18.03
N GLY A 102 13.27 -0.83 -17.99
CA GLY A 102 13.48 -2.22 -17.59
C GLY A 102 14.40 -2.97 -18.54
N LYS A 103 14.31 -2.72 -19.86
CA LYS A 103 15.23 -3.32 -20.83
C LYS A 103 16.70 -2.93 -20.60
N GLY A 104 16.97 -1.68 -20.21
CA GLY A 104 18.30 -1.22 -19.83
C GLY A 104 18.82 -1.94 -18.58
N PHE A 105 17.96 -2.05 -17.58
CA PHE A 105 18.31 -2.62 -16.29
C PHE A 105 18.48 -4.14 -16.30
N ILE A 106 17.64 -4.88 -17.04
CA ILE A 106 17.73 -6.35 -17.19
C ILE A 106 19.00 -6.75 -17.95
N ARG A 107 19.49 -5.90 -18.85
CA ARG A 107 20.69 -6.18 -19.66
C ARG A 107 21.98 -6.17 -18.84
N ASP A 108 22.01 -5.36 -17.77
CA ASP A 108 23.17 -5.27 -16.88
C ASP A 108 23.04 -6.20 -15.64
N TRP A 109 21.85 -6.74 -15.38
CA TRP A 109 21.59 -7.65 -14.27
C TRP A 109 21.73 -9.11 -14.67
N ASN A 110 22.93 -9.62 -14.61
CA ASN A 110 23.21 -11.05 -14.52
C ASN A 110 22.83 -11.51 -13.10
N CYS A 111 21.53 -11.61 -12.86
CA CYS A 111 20.98 -11.82 -11.52
C CYS A 111 21.08 -13.27 -11.06
N GLY A 112 21.98 -13.52 -10.14
CA GLY A 112 21.93 -14.66 -9.22
C GLY A 112 20.87 -14.54 -8.13
N TRP A 113 19.72 -13.92 -8.39
CA TRP A 113 18.63 -13.72 -7.40
C TRP A 113 17.73 -14.96 -7.23
N PHE A 114 17.89 -15.98 -8.05
CA PHE A 114 17.06 -17.19 -8.01
C PHE A 114 17.77 -18.41 -7.42
N GLY A 115 18.81 -18.22 -6.62
CA GLY A 115 19.42 -19.28 -5.82
C GLY A 115 18.54 -19.63 -4.61
N GLY A 116 17.34 -20.18 -4.87
CA GLY A 116 16.28 -20.32 -3.87
C GLY A 116 16.26 -21.60 -3.06
N GLU A 117 17.30 -22.44 -3.03
CA GLU A 117 17.24 -23.70 -2.27
C GLU A 117 17.81 -23.60 -0.84
N GLU A 118 18.64 -22.63 -0.54
CA GLU A 118 19.14 -22.43 0.86
C GLU A 118 18.26 -21.53 1.72
N LEU A 119 17.27 -20.83 1.14
CA LEU A 119 16.42 -19.90 1.88
C LEU A 119 15.34 -20.57 2.74
N SER A 120 14.93 -21.79 2.46
CA SER A 120 13.80 -22.42 3.14
C SER A 120 14.01 -22.70 4.63
N MET A 121 15.25 -22.94 5.06
CA MET A 121 15.58 -23.13 6.48
C MET A 121 15.74 -21.81 7.25
N LEU A 122 16.10 -20.73 6.56
CA LEU A 122 16.20 -19.39 7.15
C LEU A 122 14.82 -18.71 7.28
N GLU A 123 13.84 -19.13 6.50
CA GLU A 123 12.49 -18.54 6.47
C GLU A 123 11.72 -18.74 7.77
N VAL A 124 11.79 -19.93 8.38
CA VAL A 124 11.03 -20.23 9.62
C VAL A 124 11.58 -19.44 10.81
N THR A 125 12.89 -19.20 10.85
CA THR A 125 13.53 -18.46 11.95
C THR A 125 13.40 -16.94 11.81
N ARG A 126 13.17 -16.43 10.62
CA ARG A 126 13.10 -14.99 10.33
C ARG A 126 11.83 -14.35 10.86
N GLY A 127 10.68 -15.01 10.73
CA GLY A 127 9.41 -14.51 11.23
C GLY A 127 9.41 -14.32 12.75
N ASP A 128 9.87 -15.33 13.49
CA ASP A 128 9.93 -15.29 14.96
C ASP A 128 10.97 -14.30 15.45
N PHE A 129 12.11 -14.20 14.77
CA PHE A 129 13.16 -13.24 15.11
C PHE A 129 12.71 -11.78 14.86
N GLY A 130 11.94 -11.53 13.82
CA GLY A 130 11.35 -10.22 13.52
C GLY A 130 10.42 -9.73 14.63
N VAL A 131 9.59 -10.61 15.20
CA VAL A 131 8.72 -10.29 16.32
C VAL A 131 9.55 -9.96 17.57
N GLY A 132 10.58 -10.75 17.86
CA GLY A 132 11.48 -10.50 18.99
C GLY A 132 12.20 -9.14 18.89
N LEU A 133 12.68 -8.79 17.72
CA LEU A 133 13.30 -7.48 17.45
C LEU A 133 12.31 -6.32 17.57
N LEU A 134 11.07 -6.50 17.11
CA LEU A 134 10.04 -5.47 17.22
C LEU A 134 9.76 -5.11 18.70
N TYR A 135 9.67 -6.10 19.59
CA TYR A 135 9.42 -5.85 21.02
C TYR A 135 10.65 -5.38 21.79
N SER A 136 11.86 -5.75 21.38
CA SER A 136 13.08 -5.33 22.06
C SER A 136 13.56 -3.95 21.62
N TYR A 137 14.01 -3.83 20.38
CA TYR A 137 14.54 -2.56 19.85
C TYR A 137 13.44 -1.62 19.31
N GLY A 138 12.34 -2.17 18.79
CA GLY A 138 11.22 -1.41 18.28
C GLY A 138 10.20 -0.98 19.34
N GLY A 139 10.36 -1.38 20.62
CA GLY A 139 9.41 -1.08 21.68
C GLY A 139 9.15 0.42 21.88
N ILE A 140 10.17 1.24 21.77
CA ILE A 140 10.06 2.72 21.83
C ILE A 140 9.22 3.25 20.66
N MET A 141 9.43 2.71 19.45
CA MET A 141 8.66 3.13 18.26
C MET A 141 7.20 2.71 18.37
N LEU A 142 6.91 1.53 18.93
CA LEU A 142 5.54 1.09 19.23
C LEU A 142 4.85 2.02 20.22
N PHE A 143 5.55 2.40 21.29
CA PHE A 143 5.03 3.34 22.29
C PHE A 143 4.74 4.70 21.68
N LEU A 144 5.67 5.26 20.89
CA LEU A 144 5.46 6.51 20.17
C LEU A 144 4.29 6.44 19.19
N GLY A 145 4.16 5.33 18.44
CA GLY A 145 3.03 5.10 17.55
C GLY A 145 1.70 5.08 18.28
N GLY A 146 1.61 4.36 19.40
CA GLY A 146 0.43 4.31 20.26
C GLY A 146 0.07 5.69 20.83
N TRP A 147 1.08 6.44 21.26
CA TRP A 147 0.89 7.81 21.75
C TRP A 147 0.33 8.75 20.67
N MET A 148 0.88 8.68 19.45
CA MET A 148 0.38 9.46 18.32
C MET A 148 -1.06 9.11 17.94
N LEU A 149 -1.41 7.81 17.95
CA LEU A 149 -2.80 7.37 17.73
C LEU A 149 -3.75 7.90 18.78
N LEU A 150 -3.34 7.92 20.04
CA LEU A 150 -4.13 8.49 21.15
C LEU A 150 -4.33 9.99 20.97
N LEU A 151 -3.29 10.73 20.58
CA LEU A 151 -3.41 12.17 20.30
C LEU A 151 -4.35 12.45 19.11
N THR A 152 -4.26 11.66 18.03
CA THR A 152 -5.18 11.81 16.88
C THR A 152 -6.62 11.54 17.28
N LEU A 153 -6.88 10.57 18.15
CA LEU A 153 -8.22 10.31 18.69
C LEU A 153 -8.77 11.53 19.45
N PHE A 154 -7.97 12.16 20.32
CA PHE A 154 -8.39 13.36 21.05
C PHE A 154 -8.68 14.53 20.12
N VAL A 155 -7.83 14.74 19.10
CA VAL A 155 -8.04 15.81 18.11
C VAL A 155 -9.35 15.60 17.35
N VAL A 156 -9.60 14.37 16.88
CA VAL A 156 -10.84 14.05 16.15
C VAL A 156 -12.07 14.24 17.05
N LEU A 157 -12.01 13.80 18.32
CA LEU A 157 -13.10 13.99 19.26
C LEU A 157 -13.39 15.47 19.50
N GLU A 158 -12.36 16.31 19.65
CA GLU A 158 -12.54 17.74 19.89
C GLU A 158 -13.10 18.45 18.64
N LEU A 159 -12.62 18.08 17.44
CA LEU A 159 -13.15 18.61 16.18
C LEU A 159 -14.63 18.26 15.97
N THR A 160 -15.01 17.01 16.23
CA THR A 160 -16.40 16.57 16.07
C THR A 160 -17.31 17.20 17.12
N ARG A 161 -16.83 17.41 18.34
CA ARG A 161 -17.56 18.08 19.41
C ARG A 161 -17.70 19.59 19.17
N GLY A 162 -16.65 20.23 18.65
CA GLY A 162 -16.63 21.66 18.35
C GLY A 162 -17.62 22.07 17.25
N LEU A 163 -17.89 21.20 16.29
CA LEU A 163 -18.85 21.43 15.21
C LEU A 163 -20.30 21.58 15.69
N SER A 164 -20.63 21.12 16.89
CA SER A 164 -21.96 21.33 17.49
C SER A 164 -22.21 22.78 17.92
N TRP A 165 -21.19 23.61 17.99
CA TRP A 165 -21.24 25.03 18.35
C TRP A 165 -21.27 25.96 17.14
N GLY A 166 -21.27 25.42 15.93
CA GLY A 166 -21.40 26.19 14.70
C GLY A 166 -22.76 26.84 14.60
N SER A 167 -22.87 28.09 15.06
CA SER A 167 -24.03 28.94 14.93
C SER A 167 -24.28 29.31 13.48
N LEU A 168 -24.92 28.45 12.71
CA LEU A 168 -25.72 28.93 11.60
C LEU A 168 -27.01 29.49 12.19
N ARG A 169 -26.93 30.73 12.73
CA ARG A 169 -28.10 31.53 12.98
C ARG A 169 -28.68 31.89 11.61
N VAL A 170 -29.74 31.20 11.25
CA VAL A 170 -30.62 31.65 10.18
C VAL A 170 -31.30 32.90 10.71
N VAL A 171 -30.98 34.05 10.15
CA VAL A 171 -31.71 35.28 10.28
C VAL A 171 -32.90 35.22 9.35
#